data_56cbaa5d49886685cc45748921d68a02
#
_entry.id   56cbaa5d49886685cc45748921d68a02
#
_cell.length_a   1.000
_cell.length_b   1.000
_cell.length_c   1.000
_cell.angle_alpha   90.00
_cell.angle_beta   90.00
_cell.angle_gamma   90.00
#
_symmetry.space_group_name_H-M   'P 1'
#
loop_
_entity.id
_entity.type
_entity.pdbx_description
1 polymer ?
#
loop_
_entity_poly.entity_id
_entity_poly.type
_entity_poly.pdbx_seq_one_letter_code
_entity_poly.pdbx_strand_id
1 'polypeptide(L)'
;MKSFFGRVFSTIVGNIATLSLFAIVIIGLIFISSLGSTTPSVKKGSVLELTFDDPIKESEMDNEVSIFDFSEPSTFYLTNILNAIEAAKTDENIEGISLKIENFQGGMTQASDIRKALQDFKSSGKFIYAYANNSSQLSYYLNSVADSVYQNPLGGVLLQGMSSEIMFFKNAGDKYGVDFQVIRYGEFKSAVEPYFRTDLSDENKVQ
;
A
#
# COMPACT_ATOMS: atom_id res chain seq x y z
N MET A 1 7.21 -7.25 -70.01
CA MET A 1 7.03 -7.95 -68.74
C MET A 1 8.22 -7.78 -67.77
N LYS A 2 9.48 -8.00 -68.18
CA LYS A 2 10.65 -7.85 -67.29
C LYS A 2 10.79 -6.47 -66.63
N SER A 3 10.47 -5.36 -67.30
CA SER A 3 10.52 -4.02 -66.70
C SER A 3 9.42 -3.70 -65.71
N PHE A 4 8.27 -4.35 -65.78
CA PHE A 4 7.17 -4.20 -64.81
C PHE A 4 7.53 -4.84 -63.48
N PHE A 5 7.97 -6.10 -63.48
CA PHE A 5 8.40 -6.80 -62.26
C PHE A 5 9.59 -6.13 -61.59
N GLY A 6 10.54 -5.56 -62.38
CA GLY A 6 11.65 -4.81 -61.80
C GLY A 6 11.21 -3.54 -61.04
N ARG A 7 10.22 -2.80 -61.57
CA ARG A 7 9.67 -1.63 -60.88
C ARG A 7 8.92 -2.01 -59.60
N VAL A 8 8.07 -3.05 -59.67
CA VAL A 8 7.35 -3.54 -58.50
C VAL A 8 8.33 -3.98 -57.42
N PHE A 9 9.35 -4.76 -57.78
CA PHE A 9 10.36 -5.21 -56.81
C PHE A 9 11.14 -4.04 -56.19
N SER A 10 11.56 -3.06 -56.99
CA SER A 10 12.23 -1.85 -56.50
C SER A 10 11.36 -1.04 -55.55
N THR A 11 10.05 -0.91 -55.83
CA THR A 11 9.12 -0.22 -54.92
C THR A 11 8.93 -0.96 -53.59
N ILE A 12 8.84 -2.29 -53.62
CA ILE A 12 8.72 -3.11 -52.41
C ILE A 12 9.97 -2.99 -51.54
N VAL A 13 11.15 -3.12 -52.15
CA VAL A 13 12.43 -2.98 -51.44
C VAL A 13 12.59 -1.57 -50.86
N GLY A 14 12.22 -0.54 -51.64
CA GLY A 14 12.26 0.86 -51.20
C GLY A 14 11.32 1.10 -49.98
N ASN A 15 10.10 0.55 -50.00
CA ASN A 15 9.18 0.68 -48.90
C ASN A 15 9.66 -0.08 -47.64
N ILE A 16 10.24 -1.27 -47.79
CA ILE A 16 10.83 -2.02 -46.68
C ILE A 16 12.00 -1.22 -46.07
N ALA A 17 12.87 -0.66 -46.89
CA ALA A 17 14.01 0.12 -46.42
C ALA A 17 13.57 1.40 -45.67
N THR A 18 12.56 2.11 -46.17
CA THR A 18 12.01 3.30 -45.48
C THR A 18 11.31 2.93 -44.15
N LEU A 19 10.54 1.83 -44.12
CA LEU A 19 9.91 1.33 -42.89
C LEU A 19 10.97 0.91 -41.86
N SER A 20 12.02 0.23 -42.28
CA SER A 20 13.12 -0.18 -41.40
C SER A 20 13.88 1.03 -40.85
N LEU A 21 14.14 2.05 -41.68
CA LEU A 21 14.77 3.28 -41.22
C LEU A 21 13.90 4.01 -40.18
N PHE A 22 12.60 4.09 -40.45
CA PHE A 22 11.66 4.73 -39.54
C PHE A 22 11.56 3.98 -38.19
N ALA A 23 11.55 2.63 -38.23
CA ALA A 23 11.57 1.81 -37.02
C ALA A 23 12.87 2.02 -36.21
N ILE A 24 14.03 2.10 -36.85
CA ILE A 24 15.32 2.38 -36.19
C ILE A 24 15.29 3.75 -35.50
N VAL A 25 14.75 4.77 -36.19
CA VAL A 25 14.63 6.13 -35.60
C VAL A 25 13.72 6.13 -34.40
N ILE A 26 12.55 5.44 -34.46
CA ILE A 26 11.63 5.32 -33.30
C ILE A 26 12.31 4.59 -32.13
N ILE A 27 12.97 3.47 -32.40
CA ILE A 27 13.69 2.71 -31.36
C ILE A 27 14.80 3.57 -30.75
N GLY A 28 15.52 4.32 -31.55
CA GLY A 28 16.54 5.27 -31.10
C GLY A 28 15.98 6.37 -30.21
N LEU A 29 14.82 6.94 -30.56
CA LEU A 29 14.14 7.96 -29.75
C LEU A 29 13.63 7.39 -28.43
N ILE A 30 13.06 6.17 -28.43
CA ILE A 30 12.64 5.47 -27.21
C ILE A 30 13.86 5.20 -26.31
N PHE A 31 14.97 4.75 -26.89
CA PHE A 31 16.20 4.48 -26.16
C PHE A 31 16.80 5.75 -25.53
N ILE A 32 16.83 6.86 -26.27
CA ILE A 32 17.28 8.16 -25.74
C ILE A 32 16.35 8.66 -24.66
N SER A 33 15.04 8.50 -24.80
CA SER A 33 14.04 8.84 -23.76
C SER A 33 14.22 8.00 -22.50
N SER A 34 14.55 6.72 -22.65
CA SER A 34 14.82 5.81 -21.52
C SER A 34 16.13 6.14 -20.77
N LEU A 35 17.12 6.69 -21.45
CA LEU A 35 18.36 7.17 -20.80
C LEU A 35 18.16 8.46 -19.99
N GLY A 36 17.08 9.18 -20.25
CA GLY A 36 16.75 10.44 -19.57
C GLY A 36 15.96 10.30 -18.27
N SER A 37 15.71 9.10 -17.76
CA SER A 37 15.15 8.90 -16.42
C SER A 37 16.20 9.30 -15.36
N THR A 38 16.28 10.61 -15.13
CA THR A 38 17.04 11.13 -13.98
C THR A 38 16.36 10.65 -12.71
N THR A 39 17.02 9.77 -11.98
CA THR A 39 16.66 9.54 -10.57
C THR A 39 16.56 10.91 -9.89
N PRO A 40 15.44 11.25 -9.25
CA PRO A 40 15.29 12.55 -8.61
C PRO A 40 16.42 12.75 -7.60
N SER A 41 17.23 13.79 -7.82
CA SER A 41 18.32 14.12 -6.91
C SER A 41 17.73 14.74 -5.66
N VAL A 42 17.91 14.11 -4.51
CA VAL A 42 17.53 14.65 -3.21
C VAL A 42 18.49 15.79 -2.86
N LYS A 43 17.95 16.99 -2.64
CA LYS A 43 18.74 18.15 -2.25
C LYS A 43 19.07 18.08 -0.75
N LYS A 44 20.21 18.66 -0.37
CA LYS A 44 20.57 18.78 1.04
C LYS A 44 19.52 19.63 1.79
N GLY A 45 19.12 19.15 2.96
CA GLY A 45 18.09 19.79 3.77
C GLY A 45 16.66 19.39 3.37
N SER A 46 16.49 18.29 2.62
CA SER A 46 15.17 17.77 2.28
C SER A 46 14.50 17.08 3.47
N VAL A 47 13.17 17.10 3.47
CA VAL A 47 12.34 16.36 4.42
C VAL A 47 11.48 15.38 3.61
N LEU A 48 11.47 14.11 4.01
CA LEU A 48 10.59 13.11 3.41
C LEU A 48 9.16 13.32 3.92
N GLU A 49 8.24 13.66 3.04
CA GLU A 49 6.82 13.75 3.37
C GLU A 49 6.14 12.41 3.11
N LEU A 50 5.45 11.88 4.11
CA LEU A 50 4.65 10.67 4.03
C LEU A 50 3.17 11.00 4.18
N THR A 51 2.41 10.74 3.12
CA THR A 51 0.93 10.81 3.08
C THR A 51 0.41 9.45 2.67
N PHE A 52 -0.70 9.00 3.27
CA PHE A 52 -1.31 7.70 2.97
C PHE A 52 -2.78 7.90 2.62
N ASP A 53 -3.01 8.54 1.46
CA ASP A 53 -4.36 8.87 0.99
C ASP A 53 -5.02 7.70 0.25
N ASP A 54 -4.23 6.72 -0.20
CA ASP A 54 -4.67 5.55 -0.94
C ASP A 54 -4.45 4.25 -0.14
N PRO A 55 -5.18 3.17 -0.48
CA PRO A 55 -5.01 1.87 0.17
C PRO A 55 -3.59 1.31 0.03
N ILE A 56 -3.10 0.72 1.13
CA ILE A 56 -1.77 0.10 1.17
C ILE A 56 -1.89 -1.39 0.88
N LYS A 57 -1.16 -1.86 -0.13
CA LYS A 57 -0.95 -3.28 -0.43
C LYS A 57 0.37 -3.77 0.14
N GLU A 58 0.49 -5.10 0.36
CA GLU A 58 1.71 -5.69 0.96
C GLU A 58 2.92 -5.55 0.06
N SER A 59 2.79 -5.97 -1.20
CA SER A 59 3.86 -5.94 -2.18
C SER A 59 3.31 -5.72 -3.58
N GLU A 60 4.18 -5.26 -4.46
CA GLU A 60 3.91 -5.28 -5.88
C GLU A 60 3.80 -6.75 -6.32
N MET A 61 2.58 -7.23 -6.56
CA MET A 61 2.40 -8.45 -7.34
C MET A 61 2.77 -8.09 -8.78
N ASP A 62 3.50 -8.97 -9.48
CA ASP A 62 3.71 -8.88 -10.92
C ASP A 62 2.31 -8.80 -11.58
N ASN A 63 1.77 -7.61 -11.69
CA ASN A 63 0.62 -7.37 -12.52
C ASN A 63 1.13 -7.59 -13.94
N GLU A 64 0.53 -8.54 -14.64
CA GLU A 64 0.68 -8.60 -16.10
C GLU A 64 0.42 -7.19 -16.61
N VAL A 65 1.47 -6.56 -17.12
CA VAL A 65 1.39 -5.21 -17.68
C VAL A 65 0.43 -5.30 -18.85
N SER A 66 -0.82 -4.97 -18.59
CA SER A 66 -1.78 -4.78 -19.68
C SER A 66 -1.31 -3.58 -20.46
N ILE A 67 -0.79 -3.82 -21.67
CA ILE A 67 -0.31 -2.77 -22.60
C ILE A 67 -1.39 -1.72 -22.95
N PHE A 68 -2.61 -1.89 -22.44
CA PHE A 68 -3.75 -0.98 -22.61
C PHE A 68 -4.18 -0.29 -21.31
N ASP A 69 -3.52 -0.56 -20.18
CA ASP A 69 -3.84 0.10 -18.92
C ASP A 69 -2.93 1.33 -18.76
N PHE A 70 -3.43 2.48 -19.19
CA PHE A 70 -2.77 3.78 -19.06
C PHE A 70 -3.07 4.47 -17.73
N SER A 71 -3.80 3.81 -16.83
CA SER A 71 -4.03 4.29 -15.48
C SER A 71 -2.86 3.84 -14.62
N GLU A 72 -1.99 4.76 -14.22
CA GLU A 72 -1.08 4.54 -13.11
C GLU A 72 -1.95 4.41 -11.84
N PRO A 73 -2.12 3.22 -11.25
CA PRO A 73 -2.79 3.15 -9.97
C PRO A 73 -1.87 3.79 -8.93
N SER A 74 -2.34 4.87 -8.30
CA SER A 74 -1.72 5.45 -7.11
C SER A 74 -1.88 4.46 -5.95
N THR A 75 -1.21 3.33 -6.01
CA THR A 75 -1.25 2.30 -4.97
C THR A 75 0.05 2.34 -4.20
N PHE A 76 -0.05 2.52 -2.90
CA PHE A 76 1.11 2.40 -2.02
C PHE A 76 1.38 0.93 -1.70
N TYR A 77 2.65 0.55 -1.80
CA TYR A 77 3.11 -0.77 -1.36
C TYR A 77 3.87 -0.64 -0.06
N LEU A 78 3.53 -1.48 0.92
CA LEU A 78 4.18 -1.47 2.24
C LEU A 78 5.70 -1.60 2.11
N THR A 79 6.17 -2.51 1.25
CA THR A 79 7.60 -2.70 1.01
C THR A 79 8.29 -1.43 0.53
N ASN A 80 7.64 -0.64 -0.34
CA ASN A 80 8.20 0.61 -0.86
C ASN A 80 8.25 1.69 0.23
N ILE A 81 7.21 1.75 1.08
CA ILE A 81 7.16 2.66 2.23
C ILE A 81 8.31 2.37 3.20
N LEU A 82 8.48 1.10 3.58
CA LEU A 82 9.55 0.69 4.50
C LEU A 82 10.93 0.97 3.92
N ASN A 83 11.15 0.67 2.64
CA ASN A 83 12.40 0.97 1.94
C ASN A 83 12.67 2.47 1.85
N ALA A 84 11.65 3.30 1.63
CA ALA A 84 11.80 4.76 1.59
C ALA A 84 12.20 5.33 2.96
N ILE A 85 11.62 4.82 4.05
CA ILE A 85 11.97 5.21 5.42
C ILE A 85 13.43 4.82 5.73
N GLU A 86 13.83 3.59 5.37
CA GLU A 86 15.20 3.12 5.59
C GLU A 86 16.23 3.90 4.75
N ALA A 87 15.92 4.19 3.48
CA ALA A 87 16.74 5.04 2.64
C ALA A 87 16.89 6.45 3.23
N ALA A 88 15.78 7.04 3.70
CA ALA A 88 15.80 8.35 4.35
C ALA A 88 16.63 8.37 5.64
N LYS A 89 16.68 7.26 6.37
CA LYS A 89 17.49 7.11 7.59
C LYS A 89 18.98 7.30 7.31
N THR A 90 19.46 6.77 6.19
CA THR A 90 20.89 6.75 5.82
C THR A 90 21.30 7.89 4.89
N ASP A 91 20.37 8.56 4.19
CA ASP A 91 20.67 9.65 3.26
C ASP A 91 21.02 10.94 4.02
N GLU A 92 22.25 11.43 3.85
CA GLU A 92 22.74 12.68 4.47
C GLU A 92 22.02 13.95 3.98
N ASN A 93 21.30 13.88 2.87
CA ASN A 93 20.53 15.02 2.35
C ASN A 93 19.16 15.16 3.00
N ILE A 94 18.67 14.11 3.69
CA ILE A 94 17.37 14.12 4.38
C ILE A 94 17.58 14.42 5.86
N GLU A 95 16.94 15.47 6.35
CA GLU A 95 17.04 15.91 7.74
C GLU A 95 15.95 15.35 8.65
N GLY A 96 14.83 14.91 8.08
CA GLY A 96 13.71 14.40 8.86
C GLY A 96 12.56 13.86 8.01
N ILE A 97 11.49 13.44 8.71
CA ILE A 97 10.23 12.98 8.11
C ILE A 97 9.09 13.89 8.57
N SER A 98 8.22 14.24 7.63
CA SER A 98 6.94 14.92 7.88
C SER A 98 5.80 13.93 7.63
N LEU A 99 5.04 13.58 8.67
CA LEU A 99 3.86 12.73 8.57
C LEU A 99 2.61 13.59 8.40
N LYS A 100 1.86 13.35 7.34
CA LYS A 100 0.55 13.97 7.09
C LYS A 100 -0.48 12.86 6.91
N ILE A 101 -0.86 12.20 8.00
CA ILE A 101 -1.72 11.02 7.98
C ILE A 101 -3.04 11.35 8.67
N GLU A 102 -4.11 11.53 7.89
CA GLU A 102 -5.45 11.81 8.40
C GLU A 102 -6.31 10.55 8.51
N ASN A 103 -6.39 9.78 7.45
CA ASN A 103 -7.16 8.55 7.38
C ASN A 103 -6.33 7.43 6.78
N PHE A 104 -5.62 6.72 7.63
CA PHE A 104 -4.78 5.60 7.22
C PHE A 104 -5.64 4.46 6.65
N GLN A 105 -5.45 4.14 5.36
CA GLN A 105 -6.19 3.11 4.66
C GLN A 105 -5.43 1.76 4.60
N GLY A 106 -4.84 1.39 5.71
CA GLY A 106 -4.14 0.11 5.88
C GLY A 106 -4.66 -0.66 7.10
N GLY A 107 -4.20 -1.91 7.25
CA GLY A 107 -4.49 -2.74 8.41
C GLY A 107 -3.61 -2.40 9.63
N MET A 108 -4.00 -2.92 10.80
CA MET A 108 -3.26 -2.72 12.05
C MET A 108 -1.82 -3.26 11.96
N THR A 109 -1.61 -4.38 11.28
CA THR A 109 -0.27 -4.97 11.08
C THR A 109 0.60 -4.05 10.27
N GLN A 110 0.10 -3.52 9.14
CA GLN A 110 0.81 -2.57 8.29
C GLN A 110 1.16 -1.28 9.07
N ALA A 111 0.19 -0.76 9.84
CA ALA A 111 0.44 0.39 10.71
C ALA A 111 1.54 0.09 11.75
N SER A 112 1.55 -1.11 12.33
CA SER A 112 2.57 -1.54 13.28
C SER A 112 3.96 -1.60 12.65
N ASP A 113 4.08 -2.11 11.43
CA ASP A 113 5.37 -2.24 10.75
C ASP A 113 5.91 -0.88 10.29
N ILE A 114 5.05 0.00 9.75
CA ILE A 114 5.42 1.38 9.44
C ILE A 114 5.86 2.12 10.73
N ARG A 115 5.13 1.94 11.84
CA ARG A 115 5.48 2.55 13.11
C ARG A 115 6.84 2.08 13.63
N LYS A 116 7.15 0.79 13.52
CA LYS A 116 8.48 0.25 13.89
C LYS A 116 9.59 0.87 13.03
N ALA A 117 9.38 0.98 11.72
CA ALA A 117 10.34 1.61 10.82
C ALA A 117 10.58 3.09 11.18
N LEU A 118 9.51 3.83 11.52
CA LEU A 118 9.62 5.22 11.98
C LEU A 118 10.35 5.32 13.33
N GLN A 119 10.11 4.39 14.26
CA GLN A 119 10.84 4.33 15.52
C GLN A 119 12.34 4.06 15.30
N ASP A 120 12.65 3.17 14.37
CA ASP A 120 14.03 2.87 14.00
C ASP A 120 14.68 4.06 13.29
N PHE A 121 13.96 4.77 12.43
CA PHE A 121 14.43 6.03 11.83
C PHE A 121 14.87 7.06 12.87
N LYS A 122 14.15 7.20 14.00
CA LYS A 122 14.52 8.11 15.08
C LYS A 122 15.89 7.79 15.68
N SER A 123 16.37 6.55 15.60
CA SER A 123 17.70 6.17 16.06
C SER A 123 18.84 6.87 15.30
N SER A 124 18.57 7.41 14.11
CA SER A 124 19.52 8.22 13.33
C SER A 124 19.73 9.65 13.87
N GLY A 125 18.92 10.10 14.85
CA GLY A 125 18.94 11.45 15.38
C GLY A 125 18.19 12.48 14.53
N LYS A 126 17.57 12.08 13.43
CA LYS A 126 16.74 12.93 12.57
C LYS A 126 15.35 13.11 13.17
N PHE A 127 14.70 14.24 12.90
CA PHE A 127 13.39 14.55 13.47
C PHE A 127 12.23 13.88 12.71
N ILE A 128 11.12 13.65 13.43
CA ILE A 128 9.82 13.30 12.83
C ILE A 128 8.79 14.30 13.36
N TYR A 129 8.10 15.01 12.46
CA TYR A 129 6.97 15.84 12.79
C TYR A 129 5.71 15.27 12.17
N ALA A 130 4.59 15.38 12.86
CA ALA A 130 3.29 14.97 12.39
C ALA A 130 2.31 16.13 12.40
N TYR A 131 1.49 16.23 11.35
CA TYR A 131 0.36 17.16 11.27
C TYR A 131 -0.86 16.45 10.72
N ALA A 132 -2.02 16.69 11.33
CA ALA A 132 -3.30 16.23 10.81
C ALA A 132 -4.41 17.25 11.07
N ASN A 133 -5.37 17.37 10.13
CA ASN A 133 -6.62 18.11 10.41
C ASN A 133 -7.55 17.23 11.26
N ASN A 134 -7.71 15.97 10.90
CA ASN A 134 -8.44 14.97 11.66
C ASN A 134 -7.59 13.72 11.75
N SER A 135 -7.74 12.95 12.82
CA SER A 135 -7.01 11.69 12.99
C SER A 135 -7.96 10.55 13.35
N SER A 136 -7.97 9.51 12.53
CA SER A 136 -8.52 8.22 12.92
C SER A 136 -7.63 7.56 13.98
N GLN A 137 -8.12 6.52 14.64
CA GLN A 137 -7.34 5.79 15.64
C GLN A 137 -6.00 5.26 15.11
N LEU A 138 -5.99 4.66 13.89
CA LEU A 138 -4.77 4.17 13.26
C LEU A 138 -3.84 5.30 12.82
N SER A 139 -4.40 6.40 12.30
CA SER A 139 -3.62 7.59 11.95
C SER A 139 -2.95 8.20 13.18
N TYR A 140 -3.69 8.32 14.28
CA TYR A 140 -3.13 8.80 15.53
C TYR A 140 -2.05 7.86 16.08
N TYR A 141 -2.26 6.54 15.96
CA TYR A 141 -1.26 5.54 16.33
C TYR A 141 0.06 5.74 15.58
N LEU A 142 0.01 6.04 14.26
CA LEU A 142 1.18 6.33 13.46
C LEU A 142 1.78 7.70 13.79
N ASN A 143 0.95 8.75 13.84
CA ASN A 143 1.41 10.12 14.10
C ASN A 143 2.05 10.26 15.49
N SER A 144 1.60 9.46 16.47
CA SER A 144 2.12 9.51 17.84
C SER A 144 3.57 9.02 18.01
N VAL A 145 4.22 8.51 16.95
CA VAL A 145 5.65 8.20 16.97
C VAL A 145 6.51 9.46 16.82
N ALA A 146 5.94 10.52 16.25
CA ALA A 146 6.65 11.77 15.98
C ALA A 146 7.17 12.44 17.26
N ASP A 147 8.20 13.27 17.10
CA ASP A 147 8.78 14.08 18.18
C ASP A 147 7.80 15.20 18.58
N SER A 148 7.04 15.70 17.61
CA SER A 148 5.97 16.67 17.85
C SER A 148 4.78 16.37 16.93
N VAL A 149 3.58 16.37 17.53
CA VAL A 149 2.32 16.14 16.81
C VAL A 149 1.50 17.43 16.85
N TYR A 150 1.17 17.93 15.70
CA TYR A 150 0.34 19.13 15.51
C TYR A 150 -1.04 18.72 15.00
N GLN A 151 -2.07 19.23 15.64
CA GLN A 151 -3.46 18.97 15.28
C GLN A 151 -4.14 20.31 14.96
N ASN A 152 -4.95 20.34 13.91
CA ASN A 152 -5.80 21.49 13.62
C ASN A 152 -6.77 21.73 14.81
N PRO A 153 -6.84 22.95 15.38
CA PRO A 153 -7.72 23.23 16.51
C PRO A 153 -9.22 23.01 16.22
N LEU A 154 -9.64 23.06 14.96
CA LEU A 154 -11.02 22.79 14.52
C LEU A 154 -11.24 21.32 14.15
N GLY A 155 -10.19 20.49 14.17
CA GLY A 155 -10.26 19.09 13.87
C GLY A 155 -10.47 18.22 15.11
N GLY A 156 -10.52 16.91 14.90
CA GLY A 156 -10.75 15.94 15.95
C GLY A 156 -9.84 14.72 15.89
N VAL A 157 -9.66 14.07 17.04
CA VAL A 157 -9.02 12.75 17.13
C VAL A 157 -10.07 11.75 17.59
N LEU A 158 -10.31 10.72 16.78
CA LEU A 158 -11.26 9.66 17.10
C LEU A 158 -10.53 8.46 17.70
N LEU A 159 -10.70 8.26 19.00
CA LEU A 159 -10.14 7.11 19.73
C LEU A 159 -11.30 6.27 20.31
N GLN A 160 -11.65 5.19 19.63
CA GLN A 160 -12.79 4.33 19.98
C GLN A 160 -12.38 3.05 20.69
N GLY A 161 -11.10 2.69 20.66
CA GLY A 161 -10.63 1.37 21.10
C GLY A 161 -11.01 0.25 20.14
N MET A 162 -11.02 -0.97 20.64
CA MET A 162 -11.42 -2.16 19.87
C MET A 162 -12.51 -2.88 20.63
N SER A 163 -13.59 -3.23 19.96
CA SER A 163 -14.65 -4.07 20.49
C SER A 163 -15.11 -5.07 19.44
N SER A 164 -15.55 -6.24 19.89
CA SER A 164 -16.14 -7.25 19.03
C SER A 164 -17.43 -7.75 19.68
N GLU A 165 -18.51 -7.76 18.93
CA GLU A 165 -19.78 -8.35 19.34
C GLU A 165 -19.96 -9.70 18.66
N ILE A 166 -20.21 -10.74 19.44
CA ILE A 166 -20.47 -12.09 18.95
C ILE A 166 -21.91 -12.43 19.23
N MET A 167 -22.66 -12.71 18.18
CA MET A 167 -24.07 -13.10 18.28
C MET A 167 -24.16 -14.61 18.52
N PHE A 168 -24.93 -15.01 19.55
CA PHE A 168 -25.20 -16.41 19.88
C PHE A 168 -26.61 -16.79 19.47
N PHE A 169 -26.74 -17.88 18.71
CA PHE A 169 -27.99 -18.34 18.09
C PHE A 169 -28.67 -19.47 18.85
N LYS A 170 -28.04 -20.04 19.87
CA LYS A 170 -28.60 -21.19 20.64
C LYS A 170 -30.00 -20.90 21.14
N ASN A 171 -30.24 -19.79 21.82
CA ASN A 171 -31.56 -19.46 22.35
C ASN A 171 -32.62 -19.27 21.24
N ALA A 172 -32.23 -18.78 20.09
CA ALA A 172 -33.12 -18.66 18.95
C ALA A 172 -33.45 -20.05 18.37
N GLY A 173 -32.45 -20.93 18.26
CA GLY A 173 -32.64 -22.31 17.85
C GLY A 173 -33.61 -23.04 18.76
N ASP A 174 -33.37 -23.00 20.06
CA ASP A 174 -34.23 -23.62 21.10
C ASP A 174 -35.69 -23.10 21.02
N LYS A 175 -35.87 -21.79 20.80
CA LYS A 175 -37.20 -21.17 20.72
C LYS A 175 -37.97 -21.57 19.46
N TYR A 176 -37.31 -21.73 18.34
CA TYR A 176 -37.96 -22.03 17.05
C TYR A 176 -37.87 -23.50 16.66
N GLY A 177 -37.32 -24.38 17.49
CA GLY A 177 -37.17 -25.79 17.23
C GLY A 177 -36.13 -26.13 16.18
N VAL A 178 -35.12 -25.29 16.04
CA VAL A 178 -33.95 -25.51 15.15
C VAL A 178 -32.78 -26.01 15.98
N ASP A 179 -32.41 -27.27 15.79
CA ASP A 179 -31.26 -27.87 16.45
C ASP A 179 -30.01 -27.80 15.59
N PHE A 180 -28.90 -27.29 16.16
CA PHE A 180 -27.63 -27.18 15.48
C PHE A 180 -26.73 -28.34 15.87
N GLN A 181 -26.51 -29.27 14.95
CA GLN A 181 -25.55 -30.34 15.17
C GLN A 181 -24.14 -29.88 14.83
N VAL A 182 -23.34 -29.64 15.87
CA VAL A 182 -21.96 -29.17 15.72
C VAL A 182 -20.99 -30.34 15.90
N ILE A 183 -20.15 -30.56 14.89
CA ILE A 183 -19.05 -31.51 14.91
C ILE A 183 -17.74 -30.69 14.99
N ARG A 184 -17.05 -30.75 16.13
CA ARG A 184 -15.76 -30.07 16.33
C ARG A 184 -14.72 -31.01 16.95
N TYR A 185 -13.48 -30.73 16.73
CA TYR A 185 -12.35 -31.41 17.34
C TYR A 185 -11.43 -30.38 18.03
N GLY A 186 -11.19 -30.56 19.32
CA GLY A 186 -10.38 -29.67 20.15
C GLY A 186 -11.19 -28.56 20.83
N GLU A 187 -10.64 -28.06 21.93
CA GLU A 187 -11.30 -27.08 22.84
C GLU A 187 -11.24 -25.66 22.27
N PHE A 188 -10.16 -25.32 21.53
CA PHE A 188 -9.94 -24.01 20.93
C PHE A 188 -10.65 -23.80 19.57
N LYS A 189 -11.58 -24.66 19.18
CA LYS A 189 -12.43 -24.51 17.98
C LYS A 189 -13.62 -23.63 18.29
N SER A 190 -13.38 -22.35 18.54
CA SER A 190 -14.37 -21.37 19.00
C SER A 190 -15.37 -20.90 17.93
N ALA A 191 -15.03 -21.01 16.63
CA ALA A 191 -15.86 -20.51 15.53
C ALA A 191 -17.29 -21.06 15.49
N VAL A 192 -17.56 -22.21 16.10
CA VAL A 192 -18.88 -22.86 16.14
C VAL A 192 -19.65 -22.62 17.45
N GLU A 193 -19.03 -22.00 18.44
CA GLU A 193 -19.66 -21.72 19.74
C GLU A 193 -20.96 -20.92 19.64
N PRO A 194 -21.09 -19.94 18.72
CA PRO A 194 -22.33 -19.18 18.57
C PRO A 194 -23.58 -20.04 18.31
N TYR A 195 -23.42 -21.23 17.80
CA TYR A 195 -24.55 -22.10 17.45
C TYR A 195 -25.02 -23.03 18.57
N PHE A 196 -24.15 -23.36 19.55
CA PHE A 196 -24.49 -24.31 20.61
C PHE A 196 -24.30 -23.77 22.04
N ARG A 197 -23.72 -22.55 22.19
CA ARG A 197 -23.56 -21.86 23.45
C ARG A 197 -24.35 -20.55 23.48
N THR A 198 -24.46 -19.98 24.69
CA THR A 198 -25.08 -18.67 24.94
C THR A 198 -24.04 -17.61 25.30
N ASP A 199 -22.79 -18.02 25.50
CA ASP A 199 -21.65 -17.19 25.87
C ASP A 199 -20.34 -17.80 25.37
N LEU A 200 -19.26 -17.02 25.44
CA LEU A 200 -17.91 -17.48 25.09
C LEU A 200 -17.42 -18.51 26.15
N SER A 201 -16.76 -19.58 25.66
CA SER A 201 -16.01 -20.47 26.55
C SER A 201 -14.80 -19.76 27.17
N ASP A 202 -14.29 -20.31 28.26
CA ASP A 202 -13.10 -19.75 28.93
C ASP A 202 -11.87 -19.88 28.03
N GLU A 203 -11.76 -20.94 27.23
CA GLU A 203 -10.71 -21.14 26.23
C GLU A 203 -10.77 -20.07 25.13
N ASN A 204 -11.98 -19.68 24.70
CA ASN A 204 -12.15 -18.64 23.70
C ASN A 204 -11.87 -17.23 24.24
N LYS A 205 -12.15 -16.97 25.52
CA LYS A 205 -11.85 -15.69 26.19
C LYS A 205 -10.34 -15.41 26.32
N VAL A 206 -9.53 -16.47 26.35
CA VAL A 206 -8.07 -16.40 26.50
C VAL A 206 -7.37 -16.23 25.16
N GLN A 207 -8.03 -16.53 24.05
CA GLN A 207 -7.52 -16.44 22.69
C GLN A 207 -7.58 -15.02 22.12
#